data_3d506441d66a9e6d517d777f625e00e2
#
_entry.id   3d506441d66a9e6d517d777f625e00e2
#
_cell.length_a   1.000
_cell.length_b   1.000
_cell.length_c   1.000
_cell.angle_alpha   90.00
_cell.angle_beta   90.00
_cell.angle_gamma   90.00
#
_symmetry.space_group_name_H-M   'P 1'
#
loop_
_entity.id
_entity.type
_entity.pdbx_description
1 polymer ?
#
loop_
_entity_poly.entity_id
_entity_poly.type
_entity_poly.pdbx_seq_one_letter_code
_entity_poly.pdbx_strand_id
1 'polypeptide(L)'
;MKRTLYILALTALLLVATILGKVEFLAYNRDIMFFTLEEMMQVLWHGLPLDMSTVAMAVLPVWLITLFTMKWPSMPLRWIVGPYIGIVTFLMGCVTGATVIMYENWKFLLDASIFSYMSSPGNASASASTYYIVTRIGLILLSSFLLSFLSIVITPKSIERNTVTNGKRKSKR
;
A
#
# COMPACT_ATOMS: atom_id res chain seq x y z
N MET A 1 15.26 6.55 18.64
CA MET A 1 14.09 7.41 18.51
C MET A 1 13.73 7.77 17.06
N LYS A 2 14.60 8.38 16.23
CA LYS A 2 14.20 8.79 14.86
C LYS A 2 13.81 7.65 13.91
N ARG A 3 14.40 6.46 14.06
CA ARG A 3 14.10 5.27 13.22
C ARG A 3 12.78 4.62 13.59
N THR A 4 12.50 4.49 14.89
CA THR A 4 11.21 3.98 15.39
C THR A 4 10.07 4.89 14.99
N LEU A 5 10.24 6.21 15.12
CA LEU A 5 9.26 7.20 14.67
C LEU A 5 9.02 7.12 13.16
N TYR A 6 10.05 6.89 12.36
CA TYR A 6 9.95 6.68 10.93
C TYR A 6 9.10 5.45 10.58
N ILE A 7 9.40 4.31 11.22
CA ILE A 7 8.63 3.07 10.99
C ILE A 7 7.17 3.25 11.41
N LEU A 8 6.90 3.90 12.54
CA LEU A 8 5.54 4.20 12.98
C LEU A 8 4.81 5.13 12.00
N ALA A 9 5.47 6.16 11.49
CA ALA A 9 4.89 7.06 10.49
C ALA A 9 4.57 6.34 9.18
N LEU A 10 5.46 5.43 8.74
CA LEU A 10 5.23 4.62 7.55
C LEU A 10 4.07 3.64 7.74
N THR A 11 4.00 2.99 8.91
CA THR A 11 2.88 2.11 9.29
C THR A 11 1.56 2.89 9.29
N ALA A 12 1.54 4.07 9.90
CA ALA A 12 0.34 4.92 9.92
C ALA A 12 -0.08 5.35 8.50
N LEU A 13 0.89 5.71 7.65
CA LEU A 13 0.62 6.08 6.24
C LEU A 13 -0.05 4.93 5.47
N LEU A 14 0.48 3.71 5.58
CA LEU A 14 -0.08 2.54 4.91
C LEU A 14 -1.43 2.13 5.50
N LEU A 15 -1.62 2.25 6.82
CA LEU A 15 -2.92 2.02 7.47
C LEU A 15 -3.99 2.98 6.95
N VAL A 16 -3.68 4.25 6.83
CA VAL A 16 -4.60 5.23 6.24
C VAL A 16 -4.92 4.84 4.79
N ALA A 17 -3.94 4.39 4.02
CA ALA A 17 -4.16 3.95 2.65
C ALA A 17 -5.11 2.74 2.55
N THR A 18 -4.98 1.75 3.44
CA THR A 18 -5.89 0.58 3.47
C THR A 18 -7.31 0.97 3.88
N ILE A 19 -7.45 1.85 4.88
CA ILE A 19 -8.75 2.37 5.31
C ILE A 19 -9.44 3.15 4.17
N LEU A 20 -8.69 4.01 3.46
CA LEU A 20 -9.22 4.74 2.32
C LEU A 20 -9.68 3.81 1.20
N GLY A 21 -8.95 2.72 0.92
CA GLY A 21 -9.38 1.70 -0.03
C GLY A 21 -10.70 1.03 0.35
N LYS A 22 -10.93 0.76 1.64
CA LYS A 22 -12.23 0.24 2.13
C LYS A 22 -13.35 1.27 2.02
N VAL A 23 -13.07 2.51 2.38
CA VAL A 23 -14.05 3.60 2.23
C VAL A 23 -14.43 3.77 0.77
N GLU A 24 -13.47 3.71 -0.15
CA GLU A 24 -13.71 3.75 -1.59
C GLU A 24 -14.61 2.60 -2.05
N PHE A 25 -14.31 1.36 -1.61
CA PHE A 25 -15.14 0.19 -1.91
C PHE A 25 -16.59 0.35 -1.43
N LEU A 26 -16.78 0.79 -0.18
CA LEU A 26 -18.09 1.03 0.40
C LEU A 26 -18.84 2.17 -0.29
N ALA A 27 -18.15 3.26 -0.59
CA ALA A 27 -18.74 4.41 -1.28
C ALA A 27 -19.19 4.05 -2.70
N TYR A 28 -18.38 3.29 -3.43
CA TYR A 28 -18.71 2.87 -4.80
C TYR A 28 -19.90 1.90 -4.86
N ASN A 29 -19.98 0.99 -3.88
CA ASN A 29 -21.05 -0.01 -3.84
C ASN A 29 -22.25 0.40 -2.98
N ARG A 30 -22.36 1.68 -2.57
CA ARG A 30 -23.40 2.19 -1.69
C ARG A 30 -24.81 1.90 -2.20
N ASP A 31 -25.04 2.12 -3.49
CA ASP A 31 -26.36 1.93 -4.11
C ASP A 31 -26.79 0.46 -4.19
N ILE A 32 -25.83 -0.45 -4.06
CA ILE A 32 -26.05 -1.90 -4.12
C ILE A 32 -26.26 -2.49 -2.73
N MET A 33 -25.55 -1.96 -1.74
CA MET A 33 -25.47 -2.54 -0.39
C MET A 33 -26.36 -1.84 0.64
N PHE A 34 -26.89 -0.64 0.33
CA PHE A 34 -27.77 0.15 1.21
C PHE A 34 -27.27 0.29 2.66
N PHE A 35 -25.96 0.50 2.85
CA PHE A 35 -25.36 0.63 4.18
C PHE A 35 -25.81 1.87 4.92
N THR A 36 -26.09 1.69 6.21
CA THR A 36 -26.14 2.78 7.18
C THR A 36 -24.71 3.23 7.56
N LEU A 37 -24.59 4.46 8.05
CA LEU A 37 -23.28 4.96 8.53
C LEU A 37 -22.72 4.08 9.67
N GLU A 38 -23.57 3.53 10.49
CA GLU A 38 -23.19 2.64 11.61
C GLU A 38 -22.58 1.33 11.08
N GLU A 39 -23.19 0.72 10.08
CA GLU A 39 -22.66 -0.50 9.45
C GLU A 39 -21.32 -0.26 8.74
N MET A 40 -21.16 0.90 8.09
CA MET A 40 -19.85 1.29 7.53
C MET A 40 -18.77 1.37 8.61
N MET A 41 -19.06 1.99 9.76
CA MET A 41 -18.12 2.07 10.88
C MET A 41 -17.79 0.70 11.46
N GLN A 42 -18.78 -0.19 11.55
CA GLN A 42 -18.58 -1.58 11.99
C GLN A 42 -17.66 -2.34 11.04
N VAL A 43 -17.84 -2.23 9.73
CA VAL A 43 -16.96 -2.86 8.72
C VAL A 43 -15.53 -2.36 8.85
N LEU A 44 -15.33 -1.04 9.02
CA LEU A 44 -14.00 -0.48 9.20
C LEU A 44 -13.35 -0.98 10.49
N TRP A 45 -14.11 -1.02 11.59
CA TRP A 45 -13.60 -1.43 12.91
C TRP A 45 -13.23 -2.92 12.94
N HIS A 46 -14.12 -3.80 12.49
CA HIS A 46 -13.86 -5.24 12.47
C HIS A 46 -12.79 -5.65 11.44
N GLY A 47 -12.62 -4.85 10.39
CA GLY A 47 -11.57 -5.06 9.41
C GLY A 47 -10.18 -4.55 9.83
N LEU A 48 -10.09 -3.73 10.90
CA LEU A 48 -8.83 -3.11 11.33
C LEU A 48 -7.72 -4.12 11.69
N PRO A 49 -7.97 -5.24 12.41
CA PRO A 49 -6.94 -6.23 12.69
C PRO A 49 -6.31 -6.84 11.44
N LEU A 50 -7.11 -7.07 10.39
CA LEU A 50 -6.62 -7.59 9.11
C LEU A 50 -5.77 -6.54 8.38
N ASP A 51 -6.19 -5.26 8.41
CA ASP A 51 -5.39 -4.17 7.84
C ASP A 51 -4.05 -4.04 8.55
N MET A 52 -4.05 -4.08 9.88
CA MET A 52 -2.81 -4.03 10.67
C MET A 52 -1.88 -5.18 10.34
N SER A 53 -2.40 -6.40 10.16
CA SER A 53 -1.62 -7.56 9.75
C SER A 53 -0.99 -7.36 8.37
N THR A 54 -1.78 -6.92 7.40
CA THR A 54 -1.33 -6.66 6.02
C THR A 54 -0.25 -5.57 5.99
N VAL A 55 -0.48 -4.47 6.71
CA VAL A 55 0.49 -3.36 6.82
C VAL A 55 1.75 -3.80 7.55
N ALA A 56 1.64 -4.61 8.61
CA ALA A 56 2.80 -5.14 9.32
C ALA A 56 3.68 -6.00 8.39
N MET A 57 3.07 -6.86 7.56
CA MET A 57 3.80 -7.64 6.55
C MET A 57 4.48 -6.74 5.51
N ALA A 58 3.81 -5.67 5.06
CA ALA A 58 4.37 -4.72 4.11
C ALA A 58 5.51 -3.88 4.69
N VAL A 59 5.46 -3.53 5.98
CA VAL A 59 6.49 -2.73 6.67
C VAL A 59 7.69 -3.57 7.11
N LEU A 60 7.50 -4.88 7.31
CA LEU A 60 8.55 -5.78 7.80
C LEU A 60 9.85 -5.72 6.97
N PRO A 61 9.84 -5.80 5.61
CA PRO A 61 11.06 -5.66 4.83
C PRO A 61 11.75 -4.30 5.02
N VAL A 62 10.97 -3.21 5.13
CA VAL A 62 11.51 -1.87 5.38
C VAL A 62 12.17 -1.80 6.75
N TRP A 63 11.56 -2.42 7.76
CA TRP A 63 12.13 -2.54 9.10
C TRP A 63 13.44 -3.30 9.08
N LEU A 64 13.52 -4.45 8.41
CA LEU A 64 14.74 -5.23 8.23
C LEU A 64 15.83 -4.42 7.52
N ILE A 65 15.52 -3.76 6.39
CA ILE A 65 16.46 -2.90 5.67
C ILE A 65 16.97 -1.78 6.59
N THR A 66 16.09 -1.19 7.40
CA THR A 66 16.47 -0.13 8.36
C THR A 66 17.42 -0.63 9.43
N LEU A 67 17.31 -1.90 9.85
CA LEU A 67 18.27 -2.56 10.75
C LEU A 67 19.62 -2.82 10.04
N PHE A 68 19.59 -3.33 8.81
CA PHE A 68 20.81 -3.57 8.02
C PHE A 68 21.59 -2.29 7.75
N THR A 69 20.93 -1.14 7.55
CA THR A 69 21.60 0.16 7.40
C THR A 69 22.35 0.61 8.66
N MET A 70 22.16 -0.05 9.81
CA MET A 70 23.00 0.19 10.99
C MET A 70 24.41 -0.38 10.82
N LYS A 71 24.56 -1.50 10.10
CA LYS A 71 25.86 -2.14 9.80
C LYS A 71 26.51 -1.57 8.54
N TRP A 72 25.71 -1.24 7.52
CA TRP A 72 26.15 -0.73 6.22
C TRP A 72 25.62 0.69 5.95
N PRO A 73 26.39 1.70 6.38
CA PRO A 73 25.97 3.09 6.35
C PRO A 73 25.89 3.75 4.97
N SER A 74 26.36 3.10 3.92
CA SER A 74 26.37 3.66 2.55
C SER A 74 25.09 3.41 1.75
N MET A 75 24.09 2.70 2.31
CA MET A 75 22.85 2.38 1.57
C MET A 75 21.90 3.57 1.54
N PRO A 76 21.49 4.05 0.36
CA PRO A 76 20.53 5.14 0.21
C PRO A 76 19.10 4.64 0.49
N LEU A 77 18.70 4.63 1.77
CA LEU A 77 17.43 4.10 2.25
C LEU A 77 16.21 4.63 1.46
N ARG A 78 16.24 5.91 1.11
CA ARG A 78 15.15 6.57 0.37
C ARG A 78 14.90 5.96 -1.00
N TRP A 79 15.98 5.67 -1.72
CA TRP A 79 15.90 5.13 -3.08
C TRP A 79 15.48 3.67 -3.13
N ILE A 80 15.54 2.96 -2.00
CA ILE A 80 15.08 1.58 -1.89
C ILE A 80 13.63 1.55 -1.40
N VAL A 81 13.32 2.32 -0.35
CA VAL A 81 12.00 2.29 0.29
C VAL A 81 10.93 2.94 -0.60
N GLY A 82 11.25 4.05 -1.29
CA GLY A 82 10.29 4.72 -2.16
C GLY A 82 9.68 3.80 -3.21
N PRO A 83 10.49 3.21 -4.11
CA PRO A 83 9.99 2.27 -5.12
C PRO A 83 9.30 1.04 -4.53
N TYR A 84 9.83 0.50 -3.41
CA TYR A 84 9.21 -0.62 -2.73
C TYR A 84 7.78 -0.29 -2.27
N ILE A 85 7.60 0.85 -1.59
CA ILE A 85 6.26 1.29 -1.17
C ILE A 85 5.37 1.57 -2.38
N GLY A 86 5.92 2.13 -3.46
CA GLY A 86 5.19 2.30 -4.72
C GLY A 86 4.65 0.99 -5.28
N ILE A 87 5.46 -0.06 -5.30
CA ILE A 87 5.04 -1.40 -5.75
C ILE A 87 3.98 -1.99 -4.82
N VAL A 88 4.19 -1.93 -3.50
CA VAL A 88 3.24 -2.45 -2.50
C VAL A 88 1.88 -1.76 -2.63
N THR A 89 1.86 -0.44 -2.69
CA THR A 89 0.62 0.34 -2.81
C THR A 89 -0.06 0.15 -4.17
N PHE A 90 0.71 -0.04 -5.25
CA PHE A 90 0.18 -0.40 -6.56
C PHE A 90 -0.54 -1.75 -6.52
N LEU A 91 0.07 -2.78 -5.92
CA LEU A 91 -0.55 -4.09 -5.77
C LEU A 91 -1.81 -4.04 -4.90
N MET A 92 -1.77 -3.30 -3.78
CA MET A 92 -2.95 -3.07 -2.94
C MET A 92 -4.07 -2.37 -3.72
N GLY A 93 -3.74 -1.36 -4.51
CA GLY A 93 -4.69 -0.66 -5.36
C GLY A 93 -5.32 -1.58 -6.43
N CYS A 94 -4.52 -2.46 -7.05
CA CYS A 94 -5.02 -3.46 -8.00
C CYS A 94 -6.04 -4.40 -7.35
N VAL A 95 -5.74 -4.91 -6.14
CA VAL A 95 -6.65 -5.77 -5.37
C VAL A 95 -7.94 -5.02 -5.04
N THR A 96 -7.85 -3.78 -4.55
CA THR A 96 -9.04 -2.97 -4.24
C THR A 96 -9.87 -2.70 -5.49
N GLY A 97 -9.24 -2.29 -6.59
CA GLY A 97 -9.93 -2.03 -7.86
C GLY A 97 -10.62 -3.28 -8.43
N ALA A 98 -9.94 -4.43 -8.38
CA ALA A 98 -10.53 -5.70 -8.80
C ALA A 98 -11.71 -6.11 -7.91
N THR A 99 -11.61 -5.94 -6.59
CA THR A 99 -12.68 -6.25 -5.63
C THR A 99 -13.93 -5.42 -5.91
N VAL A 100 -13.78 -4.12 -6.22
CA VAL A 100 -14.89 -3.23 -6.56
C VAL A 100 -15.67 -3.74 -7.78
N ILE A 101 -14.95 -4.07 -8.87
CA ILE A 101 -15.57 -4.57 -10.11
C ILE A 101 -16.26 -5.92 -9.88
N MET A 102 -15.58 -6.83 -9.20
CA MET A 102 -16.13 -8.17 -8.95
C MET A 102 -17.39 -8.09 -8.10
N TYR A 103 -17.41 -7.24 -7.10
CA TYR A 103 -18.59 -7.07 -6.27
C TYR A 103 -19.76 -6.44 -7.02
N GLU A 104 -19.48 -5.44 -7.86
CA GLU A 104 -20.52 -4.82 -8.70
C GLU A 104 -21.21 -5.84 -9.62
N ASN A 105 -20.43 -6.69 -10.30
CA ASN A 105 -20.95 -7.60 -11.30
C ASN A 105 -21.43 -8.95 -10.73
N TRP A 106 -20.72 -9.48 -9.73
CA TRP A 106 -20.91 -10.87 -9.27
C TRP A 106 -21.32 -11.01 -7.81
N LYS A 107 -21.37 -9.89 -7.04
CA LYS A 107 -21.79 -9.84 -5.63
C LYS A 107 -20.96 -10.69 -4.67
N PHE A 108 -19.72 -11.04 -5.02
CA PHE A 108 -18.78 -11.67 -4.12
C PHE A 108 -17.43 -10.93 -4.07
N LEU A 109 -16.72 -11.09 -2.96
CA LEU A 109 -15.43 -10.47 -2.74
C LEU A 109 -14.33 -11.23 -3.49
N LEU A 110 -13.25 -10.52 -3.80
CA LEU A 110 -12.08 -11.11 -4.40
C LEU A 110 -11.50 -12.20 -3.49
N ASP A 111 -11.39 -13.41 -4.01
CA ASP A 111 -10.75 -14.55 -3.34
C ASP A 111 -9.76 -15.26 -4.28
N ALA A 112 -9.19 -16.39 -3.84
CA ALA A 112 -8.23 -17.15 -4.63
C ALA A 112 -8.79 -17.69 -5.96
N SER A 113 -10.11 -17.72 -6.15
CA SER A 113 -10.75 -18.16 -7.40
C SER A 113 -10.41 -17.26 -8.58
N ILE A 114 -9.98 -16.00 -8.32
CA ILE A 114 -9.55 -15.07 -9.38
C ILE A 114 -8.44 -15.65 -10.24
N PHE A 115 -7.54 -16.46 -9.68
CA PHE A 115 -6.47 -17.08 -10.44
C PHE A 115 -6.98 -18.01 -11.54
N SER A 116 -8.15 -18.65 -11.33
CA SER A 116 -8.80 -19.46 -12.36
C SER A 116 -9.40 -18.59 -13.47
N TYR A 117 -9.89 -17.39 -13.15
CA TYR A 117 -10.41 -16.43 -14.14
C TYR A 117 -9.30 -15.74 -14.93
N MET A 118 -8.12 -15.57 -14.34
CA MET A 118 -6.95 -15.01 -15.05
C MET A 118 -6.47 -15.90 -16.19
N SER A 119 -6.78 -17.19 -16.18
CA SER A 119 -6.50 -18.10 -17.31
C SER A 119 -7.37 -17.81 -18.55
N SER A 120 -8.45 -17.01 -18.39
CA SER A 120 -9.35 -16.62 -19.47
C SER A 120 -9.59 -15.10 -19.47
N PRO A 121 -8.56 -14.29 -19.81
CA PRO A 121 -8.61 -12.82 -19.65
C PRO A 121 -9.69 -12.14 -20.51
N GLY A 122 -10.12 -12.77 -21.61
CA GLY A 122 -11.22 -12.27 -22.44
C GLY A 122 -12.57 -12.19 -21.72
N ASN A 123 -12.83 -13.12 -20.80
CA ASN A 123 -14.08 -13.12 -20.01
C ASN A 123 -14.03 -12.08 -18.88
N ALA A 124 -12.87 -11.85 -18.30
CA ALA A 124 -12.69 -10.85 -17.25
C ALA A 124 -12.82 -9.41 -17.78
N SER A 125 -12.29 -9.13 -18.97
CA SER A 125 -12.38 -7.80 -19.62
C SER A 125 -13.75 -7.47 -20.18
N ALA A 126 -14.57 -8.47 -20.52
CA ALA A 126 -15.94 -8.26 -21.01
C ALA A 126 -16.89 -7.70 -19.94
N SER A 127 -16.54 -7.85 -18.66
CA SER A 127 -17.39 -7.44 -17.53
C SER A 127 -17.21 -5.98 -17.12
N ALA A 128 -16.18 -5.28 -17.60
CA ALA A 128 -15.90 -3.89 -17.21
C ALA A 128 -15.78 -2.98 -18.44
N SER A 129 -16.34 -1.77 -18.37
CA SER A 129 -16.18 -0.80 -19.46
C SER A 129 -14.72 -0.36 -19.57
N THR A 130 -14.25 -0.14 -20.80
CA THR A 130 -12.88 0.35 -21.05
C THR A 130 -12.60 1.67 -20.33
N TYR A 131 -13.58 2.56 -20.24
CA TYR A 131 -13.48 3.82 -19.51
C TYR A 131 -13.21 3.60 -18.02
N TYR A 132 -13.92 2.65 -17.39
CA TYR A 132 -13.71 2.29 -15.99
C TYR A 132 -12.29 1.76 -15.76
N ILE A 133 -11.83 0.84 -16.59
CA ILE A 133 -10.49 0.24 -16.48
C ILE A 133 -9.40 1.32 -16.57
N VAL A 134 -9.49 2.21 -17.56
CA VAL A 134 -8.50 3.27 -17.76
C VAL A 134 -8.48 4.27 -16.60
N THR A 135 -9.65 4.71 -16.13
CA THR A 135 -9.74 5.63 -14.98
C THR A 135 -9.22 4.99 -13.70
N ARG A 136 -9.50 3.71 -13.47
CA ARG A 136 -9.00 2.98 -12.30
C ARG A 136 -7.49 2.80 -12.33
N ILE A 137 -6.92 2.38 -13.44
CA ILE A 137 -5.46 2.27 -13.58
C ILE A 137 -4.81 3.64 -13.32
N GLY A 138 -5.36 4.71 -13.86
CA GLY A 138 -4.87 6.07 -13.62
C GLY A 138 -4.89 6.45 -12.13
N LEU A 139 -5.97 6.19 -11.43
CA LEU A 139 -6.09 6.45 -9.98
C LEU A 139 -5.12 5.61 -9.16
N ILE A 140 -4.96 4.32 -9.49
CA ILE A 140 -4.03 3.42 -8.82
C ILE A 140 -2.58 3.90 -9.00
N LEU A 141 -2.20 4.28 -10.21
CA LEU A 141 -0.86 4.81 -10.50
C LEU A 141 -0.62 6.12 -9.75
N LEU A 142 -1.59 7.03 -9.76
CA LEU A 142 -1.49 8.32 -9.07
C LEU A 142 -1.35 8.14 -7.56
N SER A 143 -2.19 7.31 -6.94
CA SER A 143 -2.14 7.03 -5.50
C SER A 143 -0.83 6.34 -5.10
N SER A 144 -0.36 5.38 -5.89
CA SER A 144 0.90 4.68 -5.66
C SER A 144 2.09 5.62 -5.76
N PHE A 145 2.10 6.53 -6.75
CA PHE A 145 3.13 7.56 -6.89
C PHE A 145 3.13 8.52 -5.70
N LEU A 146 1.95 9.00 -5.28
CA LEU A 146 1.78 9.88 -4.12
C LEU A 146 2.29 9.22 -2.84
N LEU A 147 1.90 7.99 -2.56
CA LEU A 147 2.32 7.26 -1.36
C LEU A 147 3.82 6.94 -1.39
N SER A 148 4.37 6.59 -2.55
CA SER A 148 5.82 6.44 -2.75
C SER A 148 6.56 7.75 -2.46
N PHE A 149 6.09 8.86 -3.00
CA PHE A 149 6.67 10.18 -2.75
C PHE A 149 6.59 10.58 -1.28
N LEU A 150 5.44 10.41 -0.63
CA LEU A 150 5.28 10.68 0.80
C LEU A 150 6.22 9.82 1.65
N SER A 151 6.40 8.55 1.31
CA SER A 151 7.34 7.67 2.02
C SER A 151 8.79 8.16 1.93
N ILE A 152 9.19 8.69 0.77
CA ILE A 152 10.51 9.32 0.56
C ILE A 152 10.65 10.59 1.41
N VAL A 153 9.62 11.43 1.48
CA VAL A 153 9.62 12.67 2.26
C VAL A 153 9.71 12.38 3.77
N ILE A 154 8.95 11.40 4.25
CA ILE A 154 8.95 10.98 5.65
C ILE A 154 10.31 10.38 6.06
N THR A 155 11.08 9.81 5.12
CA THR A 155 12.38 9.23 5.43
C THR A 155 13.37 10.31 5.91
N PRO A 156 13.87 10.26 7.16
CA PRO A 156 14.67 11.34 7.72
C PRO A 156 16.06 11.42 7.08
N LYS A 157 16.43 12.61 6.58
CA LYS A 157 17.79 12.89 6.07
C LYS A 157 18.92 12.61 7.08
N SER A 158 18.60 12.66 8.38
CA SER A 158 19.55 12.38 9.45
C SER A 158 19.97 10.92 9.55
N ILE A 159 19.17 9.98 9.01
CA ILE A 159 19.55 8.56 8.94
C ILE A 159 20.64 8.40 7.88
N GLU A 160 20.56 9.10 6.77
CA GLU A 160 21.58 9.10 5.70
C GLU A 160 22.87 9.83 6.11
N ARG A 161 22.77 10.97 6.81
CA ARG A 161 23.94 11.80 7.17
C ARG A 161 24.85 11.12 8.20
N ASN A 162 24.30 10.45 9.21
CA ASN A 162 25.10 9.72 10.21
C ASN A 162 25.83 8.52 9.61
N THR A 163 25.34 8.00 8.50
CA THR A 163 25.94 6.90 7.77
C THR A 163 27.16 7.36 6.97
N VAL A 164 27.11 8.52 6.33
CA VAL A 164 28.21 9.08 5.54
C VAL A 164 29.38 9.54 6.43
N THR A 165 29.11 10.17 7.57
CA THR A 165 30.14 10.62 8.51
C THR A 165 30.89 9.47 9.20
N ASN A 166 30.17 8.39 9.56
CA ASN A 166 30.82 7.20 10.15
C ASN A 166 31.64 6.40 9.11
N GLY A 167 31.21 6.36 7.86
CA GLY A 167 31.95 5.74 6.76
C GLY A 167 33.32 6.45 6.49
N LYS A 168 33.31 7.78 6.47
CA LYS A 168 34.54 8.59 6.31
C LYS A 168 35.51 8.48 7.50
N ARG A 169 35.00 8.21 8.70
CA ARG A 169 35.83 8.03 9.90
C ARG A 169 36.52 6.67 9.97
N LYS A 170 35.90 5.62 9.41
CA LYS A 170 36.51 4.27 9.30
C LYS A 170 37.52 4.15 8.17
N SER A 171 37.41 4.94 7.09
CA SER A 171 38.35 4.94 5.96
C SER A 171 39.68 5.70 6.27
N LYS A 172 39.72 6.44 7.38
CA LYS A 172 40.94 7.19 7.81
C LYS A 172 41.72 6.53 8.94
N ARG A 173 41.40 5.31 9.31
CA ARG A 173 42.13 4.45 10.21
C ARG A 173 42.64 3.22 9.48
#